data_5c88a323d23b93627b07e9d50b9270b1
#
_entry.id   5c88a323d23b93627b07e9d50b9270b1
#
_cell.length_a   1.000
_cell.length_b   1.000
_cell.length_c   1.000
_cell.angle_alpha   90.00
_cell.angle_beta   90.00
_cell.angle_gamma   90.00
#
_symmetry.space_group_name_H-M   'P 1'
#
loop_
_entity.id
_entity.type
_entity.pdbx_description
1 polymer ?
#
loop_
_entity_poly.entity_id
_entity_poly.type
_entity_poly.pdbx_seq_one_letter_code
_entity_poly.pdbx_strand_id
1 'polypeptide(L)'
;DFDFAKKFQLPIQAVTSKDGEPGDPDSCFPDLGICINSGDLDGLSSENAKQIVCDQLKSKNIGSAKTQFRLHDWLISRQRYWGAPIPIIHCSDCGAVPVPEVDLPVQLPSDIKFSSTYGEDVSPLATSESFINTKCPKCNKDAKRDPDTMDTFVCSSWYYLRYPNSNFDSEPFDKSRLNWLPVDLYVGGAEHATMHLLYARFITKTLRDFGYLNFDEPFKKLIHQGTITKDGSKMSKSKGNTVSPDEFINKYGSDTFRTYLMFMGPFEDGGDWNDKGITGISRFFGKIVKVCSKIDKKLTPDSSITKITNKTIASVGKDLNELKF
;
A
#
# COMPACT_ATOMS: atom_id res chain seq x y z
N ASP A 1 -14.99 16.54 -22.19
CA ASP A 1 -16.26 16.60 -22.90
C ASP A 1 -16.28 17.70 -23.99
N PHE A 2 -15.79 18.92 -23.69
CA PHE A 2 -15.80 20.05 -24.63
C PHE A 2 -15.01 19.76 -25.92
N ASP A 3 -13.79 19.28 -25.84
CA ASP A 3 -12.96 18.94 -27.01
C ASP A 3 -13.58 17.80 -27.83
N PHE A 4 -14.23 16.83 -27.15
CA PHE A 4 -14.97 15.78 -27.81
C PHE A 4 -16.16 16.35 -28.61
N ALA A 5 -16.95 17.21 -27.98
CA ALA A 5 -18.09 17.83 -28.63
C ALA A 5 -17.67 18.65 -29.85
N LYS A 6 -16.58 19.42 -29.76
CA LYS A 6 -15.99 20.14 -30.89
C LYS A 6 -15.55 19.22 -32.02
N LYS A 7 -14.77 18.17 -31.66
CA LYS A 7 -14.25 17.21 -32.65
C LYS A 7 -15.38 16.52 -33.45
N PHE A 8 -16.49 16.22 -32.79
CA PHE A 8 -17.61 15.51 -33.40
C PHE A 8 -18.77 16.45 -33.83
N GLN A 9 -18.54 17.77 -33.80
CA GLN A 9 -19.51 18.81 -34.20
C GLN A 9 -20.86 18.67 -33.48
N LEU A 10 -20.83 18.29 -32.19
CA LEU A 10 -22.00 18.24 -31.35
C LEU A 10 -22.40 19.66 -30.89
N PRO A 11 -23.71 19.94 -30.71
CA PRO A 11 -24.15 21.26 -30.23
C PRO A 11 -23.61 21.49 -28.82
N ILE A 12 -23.01 22.67 -28.58
CA ILE A 12 -22.51 23.11 -27.29
C ILE A 12 -23.31 24.34 -26.89
N GLN A 13 -23.87 24.29 -25.66
CA GLN A 13 -24.56 25.44 -25.06
C GLN A 13 -23.86 25.78 -23.74
N ALA A 14 -23.43 27.02 -23.61
CA ALA A 14 -22.90 27.52 -22.36
C ALA A 14 -24.04 27.70 -21.34
N VAL A 15 -23.94 27.04 -20.20
CA VAL A 15 -24.92 27.09 -19.10
C VAL A 15 -24.34 27.71 -17.83
N THR A 16 -23.02 27.96 -17.81
CA THR A 16 -22.34 28.70 -16.75
C THR A 16 -21.26 29.58 -17.35
N SER A 17 -21.04 30.72 -16.73
CA SER A 17 -19.97 31.67 -17.08
C SER A 17 -19.39 32.30 -15.83
N LYS A 18 -18.26 33.00 -15.95
CA LYS A 18 -17.58 33.62 -14.84
C LYS A 18 -18.38 34.74 -14.17
N ASP A 19 -19.07 35.53 -14.94
CA ASP A 19 -19.72 36.80 -14.56
C ASP A 19 -21.20 36.89 -14.92
N GLY A 20 -21.78 35.83 -15.46
CA GLY A 20 -23.20 35.81 -15.91
C GLY A 20 -23.38 36.22 -17.37
N GLU A 21 -22.32 36.60 -18.05
CA GLU A 21 -22.37 36.91 -19.50
C GLU A 21 -21.81 35.72 -20.31
N PRO A 22 -22.32 35.50 -21.53
CA PRO A 22 -21.80 34.46 -22.41
C PRO A 22 -20.31 34.70 -22.70
N GLY A 23 -19.46 33.71 -22.31
CA GLY A 23 -18.04 33.74 -22.61
C GLY A 23 -17.70 33.39 -24.06
N ASP A 24 -16.41 33.26 -24.36
CA ASP A 24 -15.91 32.82 -25.65
C ASP A 24 -16.46 31.41 -26.00
N PRO A 25 -17.24 31.25 -27.11
CA PRO A 25 -17.79 29.97 -27.53
C PRO A 25 -16.72 28.92 -27.88
N ASP A 26 -15.51 29.36 -28.10
CA ASP A 26 -14.36 28.51 -28.45
C ASP A 26 -13.58 28.02 -27.25
N SER A 27 -13.92 28.44 -26.04
CA SER A 27 -13.28 28.03 -24.78
C SER A 27 -14.24 27.36 -23.80
N CYS A 28 -13.74 26.41 -23.03
CA CYS A 28 -14.47 25.77 -21.94
C CYS A 28 -14.29 26.56 -20.64
N PHE A 29 -15.37 26.82 -19.92
CA PHE A 29 -15.31 27.34 -18.55
C PHE A 29 -15.53 26.18 -17.57
N PRO A 30 -14.47 25.66 -16.92
CA PRO A 30 -14.56 24.47 -16.07
C PRO A 30 -14.89 24.77 -14.61
N ASP A 31 -14.90 26.04 -14.20
CA ASP A 31 -15.02 26.45 -12.81
C ASP A 31 -16.48 26.68 -12.39
N LEU A 32 -16.69 26.95 -11.10
CA LEU A 32 -17.96 27.42 -10.57
C LEU A 32 -18.18 28.87 -11.00
N GLY A 33 -19.39 29.16 -11.45
CA GLY A 33 -19.73 30.49 -11.96
C GLY A 33 -21.20 30.83 -11.77
N ILE A 34 -21.69 31.73 -12.62
CA ILE A 34 -23.09 32.17 -12.65
C ILE A 34 -23.80 31.38 -13.77
N CYS A 35 -24.99 30.88 -13.47
CA CYS A 35 -25.83 30.17 -14.44
C CYS A 35 -26.38 31.14 -15.51
N ILE A 36 -26.33 30.69 -16.77
CA ILE A 36 -26.88 31.36 -17.93
C ILE A 36 -27.59 30.31 -18.82
N ASN A 37 -28.53 30.71 -19.61
CA ASN A 37 -29.31 29.81 -20.50
C ASN A 37 -29.89 28.57 -19.76
N SER A 38 -30.24 28.74 -18.51
CA SER A 38 -30.68 27.69 -17.57
C SER A 38 -32.10 27.98 -17.00
N GLY A 39 -32.84 28.87 -17.61
CA GLY A 39 -34.22 29.23 -17.24
C GLY A 39 -34.32 29.86 -15.87
N ASP A 40 -35.11 29.28 -14.96
CA ASP A 40 -35.32 29.80 -13.61
C ASP A 40 -34.04 29.84 -12.74
N LEU A 41 -32.94 29.25 -13.23
CA LEU A 41 -31.65 29.24 -12.54
C LEU A 41 -30.70 30.34 -13.02
N ASP A 42 -31.09 31.13 -14.04
CA ASP A 42 -30.25 32.19 -14.58
C ASP A 42 -29.95 33.25 -13.54
N GLY A 43 -28.70 33.68 -13.50
CA GLY A 43 -28.20 34.64 -12.52
C GLY A 43 -27.83 34.05 -11.14
N LEU A 44 -28.12 32.80 -10.88
CA LEU A 44 -27.73 32.12 -9.65
C LEU A 44 -26.29 31.61 -9.73
N SER A 45 -25.62 31.57 -8.59
CA SER A 45 -24.34 30.84 -8.51
C SER A 45 -24.54 29.33 -8.78
N SER A 46 -23.56 28.68 -9.38
CA SER A 46 -23.60 27.23 -9.66
C SER A 46 -23.86 26.40 -8.40
N GLU A 47 -23.41 26.85 -7.23
CA GLU A 47 -23.64 26.16 -5.96
C GLU A 47 -25.11 26.25 -5.53
N ASN A 48 -25.71 27.44 -5.59
CA ASN A 48 -27.12 27.63 -5.28
C ASN A 48 -28.03 26.88 -6.29
N ALA A 49 -27.70 26.95 -7.57
CA ALA A 49 -28.41 26.22 -8.61
C ALA A 49 -28.40 24.71 -8.38
N LYS A 50 -27.26 24.12 -7.99
CA LYS A 50 -27.16 22.71 -7.63
C LYS A 50 -28.14 22.33 -6.51
N GLN A 51 -28.21 23.14 -5.46
CA GLN A 51 -29.12 22.85 -4.35
C GLN A 51 -30.58 22.87 -4.79
N ILE A 52 -30.98 23.91 -5.55
CA ILE A 52 -32.34 24.05 -6.06
C ILE A 52 -32.72 22.88 -6.96
N VAL A 53 -31.82 22.47 -7.89
CA VAL A 53 -32.05 21.32 -8.77
C VAL A 53 -32.21 20.03 -7.97
N CYS A 54 -31.36 19.80 -6.97
CA CYS A 54 -31.47 18.62 -6.09
C CYS A 54 -32.83 18.58 -5.36
N ASP A 55 -33.29 19.73 -4.84
CA ASP A 55 -34.57 19.82 -4.15
C ASP A 55 -35.76 19.62 -5.11
N GLN A 56 -35.69 20.16 -6.31
CA GLN A 56 -36.70 19.94 -7.36
C GLN A 56 -36.79 18.47 -7.79
N LEU A 57 -35.64 17.80 -7.99
CA LEU A 57 -35.61 16.39 -8.36
C LEU A 57 -36.15 15.50 -7.24
N LYS A 58 -35.82 15.86 -5.98
CA LYS A 58 -36.32 15.15 -4.80
C LYS A 58 -37.83 15.32 -4.63
N SER A 59 -38.37 16.53 -4.84
CA SER A 59 -39.81 16.79 -4.73
C SER A 59 -40.61 16.03 -5.78
N LYS A 60 -40.03 15.80 -6.98
CA LYS A 60 -40.63 15.02 -8.07
C LYS A 60 -40.39 13.51 -7.94
N ASN A 61 -39.66 13.03 -6.91
CA ASN A 61 -39.25 11.63 -6.71
C ASN A 61 -38.50 11.01 -7.93
N ILE A 62 -37.73 11.82 -8.66
CA ILE A 62 -36.95 11.37 -9.82
C ILE A 62 -35.43 11.48 -9.62
N GLY A 63 -34.98 11.99 -8.48
CA GLY A 63 -33.58 12.11 -8.14
C GLY A 63 -33.36 12.57 -6.70
N SER A 64 -32.12 12.46 -6.24
CA SER A 64 -31.69 12.95 -4.91
C SER A 64 -30.22 13.34 -4.93
N ALA A 65 -29.83 14.21 -4.02
CA ALA A 65 -28.41 14.51 -3.79
C ALA A 65 -27.68 13.26 -3.31
N LYS A 66 -26.52 12.97 -3.92
CA LYS A 66 -25.65 11.84 -3.56
C LYS A 66 -24.22 12.30 -3.47
N THR A 67 -23.57 12.01 -2.35
CA THR A 67 -22.13 12.21 -2.21
C THR A 67 -21.41 11.02 -2.85
N GLN A 68 -20.50 11.29 -3.78
CA GLN A 68 -19.58 10.30 -4.34
C GLN A 68 -18.17 10.59 -3.84
N PHE A 69 -17.53 9.57 -3.29
CA PHE A 69 -16.14 9.67 -2.88
C PHE A 69 -15.21 9.40 -4.06
N ARG A 70 -14.05 10.05 -4.09
CA ARG A 70 -13.01 9.78 -5.11
C ARG A 70 -12.38 8.41 -4.93
N LEU A 71 -12.35 7.91 -3.70
CA LEU A 71 -11.90 6.57 -3.41
C LEU A 71 -13.02 5.59 -3.80
N HIS A 72 -12.73 4.71 -4.76
CA HIS A 72 -13.64 3.64 -5.15
C HIS A 72 -13.64 2.52 -4.12
N ASP A 73 -14.73 1.76 -4.07
CA ASP A 73 -14.82 0.56 -3.25
C ASP A 73 -13.74 -0.45 -3.66
N TRP A 74 -13.17 -1.13 -2.67
CA TRP A 74 -12.19 -2.16 -2.93
C TRP A 74 -12.85 -3.51 -3.10
N LEU A 75 -12.44 -4.25 -4.11
CA LEU A 75 -12.78 -5.65 -4.22
C LEU A 75 -11.94 -6.45 -3.24
N ILE A 76 -12.58 -7.07 -2.27
CA ILE A 76 -11.91 -7.87 -1.24
C ILE A 76 -11.50 -9.24 -1.80
N SER A 77 -12.33 -9.86 -2.64
CA SER A 77 -12.11 -11.20 -3.13
C SER A 77 -11.09 -11.29 -4.26
N ARG A 78 -10.29 -12.35 -4.23
CA ARG A 78 -9.31 -12.71 -5.26
C ARG A 78 -9.39 -14.19 -5.58
N GLN A 79 -9.34 -14.51 -6.86
CA GLN A 79 -9.32 -15.85 -7.41
C GLN A 79 -7.88 -16.41 -7.33
N ARG A 80 -7.38 -16.54 -6.11
CA ARG A 80 -6.02 -17.02 -5.81
C ARG A 80 -6.05 -18.07 -4.71
N TYR A 81 -5.15 -19.05 -4.79
CA TYR A 81 -4.96 -20.00 -3.71
C TYR A 81 -4.35 -19.35 -2.46
N TRP A 82 -3.32 -18.51 -2.67
CA TRP A 82 -2.57 -17.94 -1.57
C TRP A 82 -3.26 -16.68 -1.01
N GLY A 83 -3.77 -16.79 0.20
CA GLY A 83 -4.47 -15.72 0.92
C GLY A 83 -5.34 -16.30 2.04
N ALA A 84 -5.94 -15.43 2.86
CA ALA A 84 -6.94 -15.85 3.83
C ALA A 84 -8.25 -16.18 3.11
N PRO A 85 -8.80 -17.41 3.25
CA PRO A 85 -10.10 -17.74 2.69
C PRO A 85 -11.19 -16.81 3.23
N ILE A 86 -12.14 -16.43 2.38
CA ILE A 86 -13.26 -15.61 2.79
C ILE A 86 -14.20 -16.48 3.65
N PRO A 87 -14.47 -16.09 4.92
CA PRO A 87 -15.21 -16.95 5.86
C PRO A 87 -16.73 -16.87 5.67
N ILE A 88 -17.18 -17.10 4.43
CA ILE A 88 -18.60 -17.08 4.04
C ILE A 88 -19.01 -18.43 3.46
N ILE A 89 -20.24 -18.84 3.76
CA ILE A 89 -20.89 -20.02 3.22
C ILE A 89 -22.14 -19.58 2.48
N HIS A 90 -22.25 -19.98 1.22
CA HIS A 90 -23.39 -19.68 0.35
C HIS A 90 -24.42 -20.81 0.43
N CYS A 91 -25.59 -20.51 0.98
CA CYS A 91 -26.72 -21.42 1.12
C CYS A 91 -27.86 -20.98 0.19
N SER A 92 -28.50 -21.92 -0.50
CA SER A 92 -29.67 -21.64 -1.36
C SER A 92 -30.83 -20.98 -0.63
N ASP A 93 -31.03 -21.35 0.64
CA ASP A 93 -32.17 -20.90 1.44
C ASP A 93 -31.83 -19.70 2.35
N CYS A 94 -30.62 -19.67 2.89
CA CYS A 94 -30.19 -18.66 3.87
C CYS A 94 -29.34 -17.53 3.29
N GLY A 95 -28.96 -17.61 2.01
CA GLY A 95 -28.04 -16.66 1.37
C GLY A 95 -26.61 -16.80 1.87
N ALA A 96 -25.89 -15.68 1.96
CA ALA A 96 -24.54 -15.62 2.51
C ALA A 96 -24.58 -15.73 4.04
N VAL A 97 -23.91 -16.72 4.58
CA VAL A 97 -23.87 -17.02 6.03
C VAL A 97 -22.40 -17.03 6.48
N PRO A 98 -22.03 -16.30 7.52
CA PRO A 98 -20.65 -16.33 8.04
C PRO A 98 -20.34 -17.71 8.63
N VAL A 99 -19.08 -18.14 8.48
CA VAL A 99 -18.54 -19.29 9.20
C VAL A 99 -18.58 -18.98 10.70
N PRO A 100 -19.08 -19.92 11.55
CA PRO A 100 -19.07 -19.73 13.00
C PRO A 100 -17.66 -19.48 13.55
N GLU A 101 -17.53 -18.64 14.56
CA GLU A 101 -16.23 -18.29 15.15
C GLU A 101 -15.45 -19.50 15.66
N VAL A 102 -16.17 -20.52 16.17
CA VAL A 102 -15.58 -21.78 16.66
C VAL A 102 -14.93 -22.61 15.55
N ASP A 103 -15.30 -22.37 14.29
CA ASP A 103 -14.79 -23.08 13.11
C ASP A 103 -13.68 -22.26 12.38
N LEU A 104 -13.26 -21.12 12.94
CA LEU A 104 -12.17 -20.32 12.42
C LEU A 104 -10.82 -20.79 13.00
N PRO A 105 -9.73 -20.62 12.24
CA PRO A 105 -9.63 -20.10 10.88
C PRO A 105 -10.07 -21.13 9.83
N VAL A 106 -10.64 -20.66 8.71
CA VAL A 106 -10.87 -21.50 7.54
C VAL A 106 -9.52 -21.92 6.96
N GLN A 107 -9.25 -23.23 6.95
CA GLN A 107 -7.97 -23.77 6.48
C GLN A 107 -7.93 -23.87 4.95
N LEU A 108 -6.77 -23.55 4.37
CA LEU A 108 -6.52 -23.78 2.94
C LEU A 108 -6.41 -25.30 2.68
N PRO A 109 -7.09 -25.82 1.64
CA PRO A 109 -7.01 -27.23 1.30
C PRO A 109 -5.66 -27.57 0.65
N SER A 110 -5.17 -28.78 0.88
CA SER A 110 -3.93 -29.28 0.30
C SER A 110 -4.11 -30.09 -1.00
N ASP A 111 -5.34 -30.38 -1.38
CA ASP A 111 -5.73 -31.23 -2.53
C ASP A 111 -5.98 -30.42 -3.83
N ILE A 112 -5.48 -29.18 -3.88
CA ILE A 112 -5.61 -28.33 -5.07
C ILE A 112 -4.78 -28.85 -6.23
N LYS A 113 -5.42 -28.94 -7.39
CA LYS A 113 -4.74 -29.20 -8.65
C LYS A 113 -4.48 -27.87 -9.35
N PHE A 114 -3.24 -27.40 -9.30
CA PHE A 114 -2.85 -26.23 -10.08
C PHE A 114 -2.72 -26.64 -11.56
N SER A 115 -3.56 -26.05 -12.41
CA SER A 115 -3.52 -26.26 -13.85
C SER A 115 -3.41 -24.93 -14.57
N SER A 116 -2.50 -24.86 -15.54
CA SER A 116 -2.39 -23.71 -16.45
C SER A 116 -3.58 -23.58 -17.42
N THR A 117 -4.52 -24.55 -17.40
CA THR A 117 -5.70 -24.56 -18.25
C THR A 117 -6.96 -24.01 -17.58
N TYR A 118 -6.90 -23.64 -16.29
CA TYR A 118 -8.00 -22.88 -15.69
C TYR A 118 -8.05 -21.50 -16.35
N GLY A 119 -9.23 -21.12 -16.86
CA GLY A 119 -9.45 -19.74 -17.32
C GLY A 119 -9.12 -18.77 -16.17
N GLU A 120 -8.73 -17.56 -16.51
CA GLU A 120 -8.33 -16.53 -15.55
C GLU A 120 -9.39 -16.23 -14.46
N ASP A 121 -10.65 -16.68 -14.69
CA ASP A 121 -11.81 -16.42 -13.83
C ASP A 121 -12.15 -17.57 -12.85
N VAL A 122 -11.39 -18.66 -12.82
CA VAL A 122 -11.70 -19.81 -11.94
C VAL A 122 -10.80 -19.78 -10.71
N SER A 123 -11.40 -19.61 -9.53
CA SER A 123 -10.66 -19.71 -8.27
C SER A 123 -10.08 -21.13 -8.07
N PRO A 124 -8.78 -21.26 -7.73
CA PRO A 124 -8.18 -22.55 -7.45
C PRO A 124 -8.89 -23.33 -6.35
N LEU A 125 -9.42 -22.66 -5.33
CA LEU A 125 -10.14 -23.30 -4.22
C LEU A 125 -11.44 -23.96 -4.69
N ALA A 126 -12.04 -23.48 -5.78
CA ALA A 126 -13.25 -24.09 -6.36
C ALA A 126 -13.01 -25.50 -6.89
N THR A 127 -11.74 -25.91 -7.08
CA THR A 127 -11.37 -27.24 -7.59
C THR A 127 -11.28 -28.30 -6.50
N SER A 128 -11.29 -27.91 -5.23
CA SER A 128 -11.30 -28.83 -4.08
C SER A 128 -12.73 -29.10 -3.64
N GLU A 129 -13.23 -30.29 -3.92
CA GLU A 129 -14.57 -30.69 -3.48
C GLU A 129 -14.66 -30.76 -1.95
N SER A 130 -13.57 -31.16 -1.28
CA SER A 130 -13.51 -31.26 0.18
C SER A 130 -13.57 -29.87 0.84
N PHE A 131 -13.07 -28.81 0.18
CA PHE A 131 -13.15 -27.45 0.67
C PHE A 131 -14.50 -26.79 0.36
N ILE A 132 -14.97 -26.91 -0.88
CA ILE A 132 -16.17 -26.20 -1.35
C ILE A 132 -17.44 -26.72 -0.71
N ASN A 133 -17.61 -28.06 -0.62
CA ASN A 133 -18.85 -28.67 -0.13
C ASN A 133 -18.89 -28.64 1.40
N THR A 134 -19.94 -28.04 1.94
CA THR A 134 -20.14 -27.92 3.40
C THR A 134 -21.61 -27.88 3.76
N LYS A 135 -21.91 -27.81 5.05
CA LYS A 135 -23.29 -27.61 5.55
C LYS A 135 -23.49 -26.14 5.95
N CYS A 136 -24.69 -25.65 5.73
CA CYS A 136 -25.09 -24.33 6.20
C CYS A 136 -25.19 -24.33 7.73
N PRO A 137 -24.50 -23.42 8.45
CA PRO A 137 -24.57 -23.40 9.91
C PRO A 137 -25.94 -22.94 10.47
N LYS A 138 -26.79 -22.31 9.62
CA LYS A 138 -28.14 -21.89 10.03
C LYS A 138 -29.21 -22.99 9.85
N CYS A 139 -29.22 -23.71 8.72
CA CYS A 139 -30.29 -24.64 8.38
C CYS A 139 -29.83 -26.09 8.18
N ASN A 140 -28.52 -26.35 8.27
CA ASN A 140 -27.88 -27.66 8.12
C ASN A 140 -28.06 -28.32 6.74
N LYS A 141 -28.58 -27.59 5.74
CA LYS A 141 -28.66 -28.08 4.36
C LYS A 141 -27.30 -27.99 3.66
N ASP A 142 -27.19 -28.67 2.51
CA ASP A 142 -26.01 -28.59 1.67
C ASP A 142 -25.76 -27.14 1.22
N ALA A 143 -24.53 -26.72 1.30
CA ALA A 143 -24.10 -25.37 0.99
C ALA A 143 -22.67 -25.38 0.45
N LYS A 144 -22.20 -24.25 -0.05
CA LYS A 144 -20.85 -24.11 -0.61
C LYS A 144 -20.08 -23.01 0.12
N ARG A 145 -18.81 -23.26 0.42
CA ARG A 145 -17.90 -22.21 0.89
C ARG A 145 -17.63 -21.23 -0.23
N ASP A 146 -17.33 -19.99 0.14
CA ASP A 146 -16.79 -19.02 -0.81
C ASP A 146 -15.43 -19.53 -1.33
N PRO A 147 -15.23 -19.59 -2.66
CA PRO A 147 -14.01 -20.15 -3.24
C PRO A 147 -12.85 -19.14 -3.29
N ASP A 148 -13.06 -17.90 -2.89
CA ASP A 148 -12.08 -16.85 -3.04
C ASP A 148 -11.27 -16.63 -1.76
N THR A 149 -10.10 -16.03 -1.93
CA THR A 149 -9.28 -15.55 -0.82
C THR A 149 -9.34 -14.03 -0.75
N MET A 150 -8.98 -13.47 0.39
CA MET A 150 -8.92 -12.02 0.57
C MET A 150 -7.72 -11.43 -0.18
N ASP A 151 -7.88 -10.20 -0.64
CA ASP A 151 -6.81 -9.41 -1.21
C ASP A 151 -5.61 -9.32 -0.26
N THR A 152 -4.41 -9.38 -0.83
CA THR A 152 -3.15 -9.31 -0.08
C THR A 152 -3.06 -8.08 0.82
N PHE A 153 -3.53 -6.92 0.33
CA PHE A 153 -3.47 -5.69 1.10
C PHE A 153 -4.49 -5.64 2.24
N VAL A 154 -5.61 -6.34 2.14
CA VAL A 154 -6.53 -6.54 3.27
C VAL A 154 -5.84 -7.37 4.35
N CYS A 155 -5.21 -8.48 3.98
CA CYS A 155 -4.50 -9.35 4.93
C CYS A 155 -3.29 -8.64 5.56
N SER A 156 -2.52 -7.90 4.77
CA SER A 156 -1.32 -7.21 5.25
C SER A 156 -1.59 -5.90 6.00
N SER A 157 -2.81 -5.37 5.95
CA SER A 157 -3.15 -4.05 6.51
C SER A 157 -3.01 -3.94 8.02
N TRP A 158 -3.15 -5.03 8.75
CA TRP A 158 -3.16 -5.07 10.21
C TRP A 158 -2.04 -5.90 10.84
N TYR A 159 -1.10 -6.44 10.06
CA TYR A 159 -0.03 -7.33 10.52
C TYR A 159 0.79 -6.74 11.67
N TYR A 160 1.01 -5.42 11.69
CA TYR A 160 1.77 -4.70 12.70
C TYR A 160 1.12 -4.80 14.09
N LEU A 161 -0.19 -4.97 14.19
CA LEU A 161 -0.91 -5.19 15.45
C LEU A 161 -0.55 -6.55 16.08
N ARG A 162 -0.19 -7.52 15.24
CA ARG A 162 0.21 -8.86 15.66
C ARG A 162 1.68 -8.96 16.11
N TYR A 163 2.53 -8.06 15.61
CA TYR A 163 3.96 -8.07 15.90
C TYR A 163 4.32 -8.04 17.40
N PRO A 164 3.67 -7.22 18.25
CA PRO A 164 4.01 -7.16 19.67
C PRO A 164 3.79 -8.46 20.44
N ASN A 165 2.92 -9.35 19.95
CA ASN A 165 2.67 -10.67 20.52
C ASN A 165 2.16 -11.64 19.44
N SER A 166 3.07 -12.25 18.70
CA SER A 166 2.74 -13.17 17.59
C SER A 166 2.11 -14.49 18.02
N ASN A 167 2.32 -14.89 19.27
CA ASN A 167 1.81 -16.15 19.83
C ASN A 167 0.47 -16.01 20.57
N PHE A 168 -0.16 -14.85 20.48
CA PHE A 168 -1.43 -14.58 21.14
C PHE A 168 -2.60 -15.16 20.33
N ASP A 169 -3.33 -16.15 20.86
CA ASP A 169 -4.30 -16.95 20.09
C ASP A 169 -5.76 -16.68 20.46
N SER A 170 -6.05 -15.94 21.53
CA SER A 170 -7.43 -15.73 22.01
C SER A 170 -8.18 -14.62 21.26
N GLU A 171 -7.49 -13.64 20.68
CA GLU A 171 -8.06 -12.53 19.91
C GLU A 171 -7.14 -12.20 18.71
N PRO A 172 -7.57 -11.36 17.76
CA PRO A 172 -6.74 -10.98 16.60
C PRO A 172 -5.38 -10.41 16.99
N PHE A 173 -5.29 -9.66 18.08
CA PHE A 173 -4.06 -9.11 18.64
C PHE A 173 -4.20 -8.84 20.14
N ASP A 174 -3.05 -8.77 20.83
CA ASP A 174 -2.97 -8.57 22.28
C ASP A 174 -3.10 -7.08 22.63
N LYS A 175 -4.27 -6.71 23.17
CA LYS A 175 -4.56 -5.33 23.59
C LYS A 175 -3.62 -4.83 24.69
N SER A 176 -3.06 -5.70 25.51
CA SER A 176 -2.10 -5.33 26.56
C SER A 176 -0.76 -4.82 26.01
N ARG A 177 -0.49 -5.08 24.73
CA ARG A 177 0.74 -4.68 24.02
C ARG A 177 0.58 -3.44 23.13
N LEU A 178 -0.59 -2.79 23.13
CA LEU A 178 -0.83 -1.58 22.33
C LEU A 178 0.05 -0.38 22.72
N ASN A 179 0.72 -0.41 23.89
CA ASN A 179 1.71 0.59 24.27
C ASN A 179 2.97 0.62 23.37
N TRP A 180 3.21 -0.43 22.56
CA TRP A 180 4.24 -0.46 21.52
C TRP A 180 3.83 0.24 20.23
N LEU A 181 2.59 0.65 20.12
CA LEU A 181 1.96 1.21 18.92
C LEU A 181 1.43 2.64 19.17
N PRO A 182 1.27 3.43 18.11
CA PRO A 182 1.60 3.18 16.70
C PRO A 182 3.10 3.03 16.46
N VAL A 183 3.48 2.39 15.35
CA VAL A 183 4.88 2.15 14.95
C VAL A 183 5.63 3.48 14.81
N ASP A 184 6.81 3.62 15.41
CA ASP A 184 7.54 4.88 15.43
C ASP A 184 8.10 5.27 14.07
N LEU A 185 8.64 4.30 13.33
CA LEU A 185 9.25 4.51 12.02
C LEU A 185 8.86 3.39 11.06
N TYR A 186 8.33 3.75 9.92
CA TYR A 186 7.96 2.83 8.86
C TYR A 186 8.71 3.14 7.57
N VAL A 187 9.33 2.12 6.99
CA VAL A 187 10.16 2.28 5.78
C VAL A 187 9.55 1.47 4.65
N GLY A 188 9.36 2.11 3.50
CA GLY A 188 8.77 1.44 2.33
C GLY A 188 8.80 2.29 1.08
N GLY A 189 8.55 1.66 -0.08
CA GLY A 189 8.49 2.37 -1.36
C GLY A 189 7.30 3.33 -1.46
N ALA A 190 7.49 4.41 -2.20
CA ALA A 190 6.47 5.44 -2.39
C ALA A 190 5.19 4.91 -3.07
N GLU A 191 5.30 3.85 -3.88
CA GLU A 191 4.17 3.18 -4.54
C GLU A 191 3.12 2.64 -3.55
N HIS A 192 3.53 2.29 -2.32
CA HIS A 192 2.63 1.80 -1.28
C HIS A 192 1.71 2.87 -0.70
N ALA A 193 1.91 4.16 -1.02
CA ALA A 193 1.01 5.23 -0.59
C ALA A 193 -0.44 5.00 -1.05
N THR A 194 -0.62 4.44 -2.25
CA THR A 194 -1.94 4.10 -2.83
C THR A 194 -2.29 2.61 -2.73
N MET A 195 -1.45 1.80 -2.13
CA MET A 195 -1.62 0.36 -1.95
C MET A 195 -1.63 -0.01 -0.46
N HIS A 196 -0.61 -0.69 0.05
CA HIS A 196 -0.54 -1.17 1.42
C HIS A 196 -0.82 -0.10 2.48
N LEU A 197 -0.24 1.09 2.36
CA LEU A 197 -0.42 2.16 3.36
C LEU A 197 -1.87 2.67 3.42
N LEU A 198 -2.54 2.75 2.28
CA LEU A 198 -3.94 3.16 2.23
C LEU A 198 -4.83 2.16 2.99
N TYR A 199 -4.63 0.86 2.74
CA TYR A 199 -5.35 -0.20 3.46
C TYR A 199 -5.02 -0.21 4.95
N ALA A 200 -3.73 -0.10 5.32
CA ALA A 200 -3.31 -0.09 6.71
C ALA A 200 -3.95 1.08 7.49
N ARG A 201 -3.98 2.27 6.92
CA ARG A 201 -4.62 3.44 7.52
C ARG A 201 -6.14 3.26 7.64
N PHE A 202 -6.78 2.76 6.59
CA PHE A 202 -8.22 2.53 6.59
C PHE A 202 -8.63 1.51 7.68
N ILE A 203 -7.97 0.35 7.71
CA ILE A 203 -8.26 -0.70 8.70
C ILE A 203 -7.97 -0.21 10.13
N THR A 204 -6.87 0.56 10.34
CA THR A 204 -6.58 1.15 11.64
C THR A 204 -7.71 2.05 12.12
N LYS A 205 -8.19 2.96 11.26
CA LYS A 205 -9.30 3.86 11.58
C LYS A 205 -10.60 3.08 11.86
N THR A 206 -10.88 2.06 11.07
CA THR A 206 -12.04 1.19 11.27
C THR A 206 -11.97 0.47 12.61
N LEU A 207 -10.82 -0.12 12.96
CA LEU A 207 -10.61 -0.78 14.24
C LEU A 207 -10.71 0.20 15.43
N ARG A 208 -10.25 1.43 15.27
CA ARG A 208 -10.46 2.49 16.27
C ARG A 208 -11.96 2.79 16.44
N ASP A 209 -12.70 2.96 15.35
CA ASP A 209 -14.13 3.28 15.37
C ASP A 209 -14.94 2.16 16.05
N PHE A 210 -14.49 0.92 15.92
CA PHE A 210 -15.06 -0.22 16.64
C PHE A 210 -14.54 -0.39 18.08
N GLY A 211 -13.69 0.50 18.57
CA GLY A 211 -13.18 0.48 19.95
C GLY A 211 -12.06 -0.54 20.22
N TYR A 212 -11.45 -1.08 19.18
CA TYR A 212 -10.30 -2.00 19.34
C TYR A 212 -8.98 -1.25 19.54
N LEU A 213 -8.84 -0.03 19.02
CA LEU A 213 -7.64 0.79 19.08
C LEU A 213 -7.94 2.17 19.67
N ASN A 214 -6.90 2.81 20.23
CA ASN A 214 -6.95 4.17 20.78
C ASN A 214 -6.14 5.19 19.94
N PHE A 215 -5.72 4.81 18.74
CA PHE A 215 -5.01 5.65 17.77
C PHE A 215 -5.62 5.47 16.38
N ASP A 216 -5.38 6.43 15.49
CA ASP A 216 -5.99 6.49 14.15
C ASP A 216 -5.00 6.43 12.98
N GLU A 217 -3.70 6.49 13.28
CA GLU A 217 -2.64 6.29 12.29
C GLU A 217 -1.71 5.15 12.72
N PRO A 218 -1.45 4.16 11.83
CA PRO A 218 -0.64 2.99 12.19
C PRO A 218 0.84 3.31 12.39
N PHE A 219 1.34 4.37 11.72
CA PHE A 219 2.76 4.73 11.64
C PHE A 219 2.94 6.21 11.95
N LYS A 220 3.84 6.55 12.91
CA LYS A 220 4.12 7.94 13.30
C LYS A 220 4.94 8.69 12.26
N LYS A 221 5.90 7.99 11.64
CA LYS A 221 6.79 8.54 10.62
C LYS A 221 6.97 7.53 9.49
N LEU A 222 6.84 8.01 8.26
CA LEU A 222 7.09 7.25 7.04
C LEU A 222 8.37 7.77 6.38
N ILE A 223 9.22 6.85 5.95
CA ILE A 223 10.40 7.15 5.13
C ILE A 223 10.32 6.32 3.86
N HIS A 224 10.39 6.98 2.74
CA HIS A 224 10.52 6.33 1.45
C HIS A 224 11.99 6.14 1.11
N GLN A 225 12.40 4.88 0.89
CA GLN A 225 13.71 4.62 0.32
C GLN A 225 13.70 4.97 -1.17
N GLY A 226 14.84 5.46 -1.65
CA GLY A 226 15.05 5.73 -3.07
C GLY A 226 15.12 4.44 -3.89
N THR A 227 14.99 4.59 -5.20
CA THR A 227 15.07 3.46 -6.13
C THR A 227 16.51 3.25 -6.58
N ILE A 228 16.99 2.00 -6.49
CA ILE A 228 18.25 1.62 -7.11
C ILE A 228 17.98 1.35 -8.58
N THR A 229 18.66 2.10 -9.42
CA THR A 229 18.61 1.97 -10.88
C THR A 229 19.81 1.18 -11.39
N LYS A 230 19.79 0.76 -12.64
CA LYS A 230 20.97 0.27 -13.38
C LYS A 230 21.00 0.93 -14.75
N ASP A 231 22.12 1.54 -15.07
CA ASP A 231 22.31 2.34 -16.29
C ASP A 231 21.22 3.43 -16.45
N GLY A 232 20.93 4.12 -15.34
CA GLY A 232 19.94 5.21 -15.26
C GLY A 232 18.47 4.77 -15.39
N SER A 233 18.20 3.45 -15.43
CA SER A 233 16.84 2.93 -15.58
C SER A 233 16.41 2.06 -14.42
N LYS A 234 15.12 2.12 -14.03
CA LYS A 234 14.54 1.22 -13.03
C LYS A 234 14.75 -0.23 -13.48
N MET A 235 15.25 -1.06 -12.56
CA MET A 235 15.46 -2.48 -12.81
C MET A 235 14.11 -3.19 -13.04
N SER A 236 14.05 -4.02 -14.09
CA SER A 236 12.91 -4.90 -14.32
C SER A 236 13.35 -6.18 -15.05
N LYS A 237 12.64 -7.29 -14.76
CA LYS A 237 12.89 -8.57 -15.44
C LYS A 237 12.68 -8.47 -16.95
N SER A 238 11.68 -7.70 -17.37
CA SER A 238 11.37 -7.52 -18.81
C SER A 238 12.44 -6.74 -19.57
N LYS A 239 13.22 -5.88 -18.89
CA LYS A 239 14.36 -5.15 -19.48
C LYS A 239 15.68 -5.92 -19.39
N GLY A 240 15.74 -7.02 -18.65
CA GLY A 240 16.97 -7.78 -18.45
C GLY A 240 18.09 -7.05 -17.69
N ASN A 241 17.77 -5.93 -17.01
CA ASN A 241 18.72 -5.09 -16.28
C ASN A 241 18.69 -5.32 -14.76
N THR A 242 18.17 -6.45 -14.30
CA THR A 242 18.15 -6.82 -12.89
C THR A 242 19.53 -7.27 -12.41
N VAL A 243 19.85 -6.92 -11.16
CA VAL A 243 21.07 -7.36 -10.47
C VAL A 243 20.67 -8.35 -9.38
N SER A 244 21.23 -9.57 -9.44
CA SER A 244 21.04 -10.55 -8.38
C SER A 244 22.02 -10.27 -7.22
N PRO A 245 21.52 -10.11 -5.98
CA PRO A 245 22.38 -9.99 -4.80
C PRO A 245 23.32 -11.18 -4.63
N ASP A 246 22.88 -12.39 -4.96
CA ASP A 246 23.61 -13.64 -4.71
C ASP A 246 24.98 -13.67 -5.39
N GLU A 247 25.09 -13.17 -6.63
CA GLU A 247 26.36 -13.13 -7.36
C GLU A 247 27.41 -12.29 -6.62
N PHE A 248 26.98 -11.14 -6.10
CA PHE A 248 27.88 -10.21 -5.39
C PHE A 248 28.16 -10.67 -3.96
N ILE A 249 27.18 -11.24 -3.26
CA ILE A 249 27.34 -11.79 -1.92
C ILE A 249 28.31 -12.96 -1.95
N ASN A 250 28.16 -13.88 -2.92
CA ASN A 250 29.06 -15.02 -3.08
C ASN A 250 30.52 -14.60 -3.41
N LYS A 251 30.67 -13.51 -4.17
CA LYS A 251 32.00 -13.03 -4.58
C LYS A 251 32.71 -12.14 -3.56
N TYR A 252 31.97 -11.26 -2.88
CA TYR A 252 32.53 -10.20 -2.04
C TYR A 252 32.14 -10.29 -0.56
N GLY A 253 31.18 -11.14 -0.22
CA GLY A 253 30.58 -11.25 1.10
C GLY A 253 29.42 -10.29 1.34
N SER A 254 28.54 -10.66 2.27
CA SER A 254 27.32 -9.90 2.60
C SER A 254 27.62 -8.52 3.16
N ASP A 255 28.65 -8.37 3.98
CA ASP A 255 29.01 -7.09 4.58
C ASP A 255 29.46 -6.07 3.53
N THR A 256 30.24 -6.52 2.55
CA THR A 256 30.68 -5.68 1.42
C THR A 256 29.49 -5.24 0.59
N PHE A 257 28.57 -6.17 0.28
CA PHE A 257 27.36 -5.89 -0.48
C PHE A 257 26.45 -4.86 0.23
N ARG A 258 26.13 -5.09 1.50
CA ARG A 258 25.29 -4.21 2.31
C ARG A 258 25.90 -2.82 2.46
N THR A 259 27.21 -2.74 2.74
CA THR A 259 27.89 -1.45 2.85
C THR A 259 27.91 -0.70 1.52
N TYR A 260 28.04 -1.41 0.41
CA TYR A 260 27.99 -0.79 -0.92
C TYR A 260 26.62 -0.18 -1.20
N LEU A 261 25.53 -0.89 -0.86
CA LEU A 261 24.17 -0.36 -1.02
C LEU A 261 23.96 0.96 -0.26
N MET A 262 24.47 1.03 0.98
CA MET A 262 24.38 2.26 1.79
C MET A 262 25.28 3.38 1.29
N PHE A 263 26.38 3.05 0.63
CA PHE A 263 27.35 4.02 0.11
C PHE A 263 26.94 4.62 -1.23
N MET A 264 26.05 4.01 -1.99
CA MET A 264 25.70 4.42 -3.36
C MET A 264 25.08 5.81 -3.47
N GLY A 265 24.35 6.25 -2.44
CA GLY A 265 23.68 7.55 -2.41
C GLY A 265 22.86 7.72 -1.13
N PRO A 266 22.29 8.92 -0.92
CA PRO A 266 21.38 9.15 0.18
C PRO A 266 20.22 8.16 0.18
N PHE A 267 19.81 7.72 1.38
CA PHE A 267 18.82 6.66 1.53
C PHE A 267 17.49 6.95 0.80
N GLU A 268 17.06 8.20 0.81
CA GLU A 268 15.81 8.64 0.19
C GLU A 268 15.92 8.82 -1.34
N ASP A 269 17.12 9.08 -1.85
CA ASP A 269 17.36 9.31 -3.29
C ASP A 269 17.63 8.01 -4.06
N GLY A 270 18.21 7.02 -3.39
CA GLY A 270 18.69 5.79 -4.01
C GLY A 270 20.03 5.97 -4.70
N GLY A 271 20.27 5.28 -5.81
CA GLY A 271 21.52 5.37 -6.56
C GLY A 271 21.53 4.51 -7.81
N ASP A 272 22.56 4.68 -8.63
CA ASP A 272 22.73 3.85 -9.81
C ASP A 272 23.74 2.73 -9.55
N TRP A 273 23.33 1.49 -9.77
CA TRP A 273 24.16 0.32 -9.54
C TRP A 273 25.34 0.26 -10.50
N ASN A 274 26.54 0.11 -9.94
CA ASN A 274 27.78 -0.06 -10.71
C ASN A 274 28.53 -1.31 -10.23
N ASP A 275 28.66 -2.30 -11.12
CA ASP A 275 29.35 -3.57 -10.82
C ASP A 275 30.80 -3.40 -10.34
N LYS A 276 31.47 -2.32 -10.72
CA LYS A 276 32.83 -2.02 -10.32
C LYS A 276 32.93 -1.27 -8.98
N GLY A 277 31.89 -0.56 -8.58
CA GLY A 277 31.87 0.26 -7.36
C GLY A 277 32.10 -0.57 -6.10
N ILE A 278 31.50 -1.75 -6.03
CA ILE A 278 31.60 -2.66 -4.88
C ILE A 278 33.05 -3.08 -4.55
N THR A 279 33.95 -3.10 -5.55
CA THR A 279 35.37 -3.43 -5.32
C THR A 279 36.07 -2.41 -4.41
N GLY A 280 35.62 -1.17 -4.41
CA GLY A 280 36.11 -0.13 -3.51
C GLY A 280 35.87 -0.46 -2.05
N ILE A 281 34.65 -0.94 -1.72
CA ILE A 281 34.25 -1.35 -0.38
C ILE A 281 35.05 -2.60 0.06
N SER A 282 35.19 -3.59 -0.82
CA SER A 282 35.99 -4.79 -0.52
C SER A 282 37.44 -4.42 -0.17
N ARG A 283 38.06 -3.50 -0.92
CA ARG A 283 39.41 -3.00 -0.61
C ARG A 283 39.46 -2.23 0.72
N PHE A 284 38.42 -1.48 1.04
CA PHE A 284 38.30 -0.78 2.31
C PHE A 284 38.29 -1.76 3.47
N PHE A 285 37.48 -2.80 3.45
CA PHE A 285 37.48 -3.85 4.48
C PHE A 285 38.81 -4.57 4.61
N GLY A 286 39.46 -4.88 3.48
CA GLY A 286 40.82 -5.45 3.52
C GLY A 286 41.84 -4.55 4.22
N LYS A 287 41.71 -3.22 4.08
CA LYS A 287 42.54 -2.25 4.82
C LYS A 287 42.23 -2.29 6.32
N ILE A 288 40.94 -2.34 6.72
CA ILE A 288 40.55 -2.43 8.14
C ILE A 288 41.15 -3.67 8.77
N VAL A 289 41.00 -4.84 8.16
CA VAL A 289 41.56 -6.09 8.67
C VAL A 289 43.07 -5.98 8.84
N LYS A 290 43.76 -5.42 7.83
CA LYS A 290 45.20 -5.22 7.87
C LYS A 290 45.65 -4.25 8.98
N VAL A 291 44.91 -3.22 9.27
CA VAL A 291 45.19 -2.30 10.39
C VAL A 291 44.93 -3.01 11.70
N CYS A 292 43.76 -3.66 11.86
CA CYS A 292 43.42 -4.37 13.11
C CYS A 292 44.43 -5.47 13.46
N SER A 293 44.97 -6.17 12.46
CA SER A 293 46.00 -7.20 12.68
C SER A 293 47.35 -6.66 13.23
N LYS A 294 47.56 -5.36 13.14
CA LYS A 294 48.79 -4.67 13.57
C LYS A 294 48.61 -3.91 14.91
N ILE A 295 47.41 -3.92 15.48
CA ILE A 295 47.15 -3.20 16.75
C ILE A 295 47.92 -3.85 17.89
N ASP A 296 48.78 -3.07 18.52
CA ASP A 296 49.40 -3.44 19.80
C ASP A 296 48.60 -2.83 20.97
N LYS A 297 47.98 -3.71 21.76
CA LYS A 297 47.18 -3.32 22.95
C LYS A 297 47.96 -2.63 24.06
N LYS A 298 49.30 -2.61 23.99
CA LYS A 298 50.17 -1.97 24.97
C LYS A 298 50.42 -0.50 24.71
N LEU A 299 50.06 -0.01 23.52
CA LEU A 299 50.24 1.40 23.15
C LEU A 299 49.08 2.24 23.68
N THR A 300 49.44 3.37 24.31
CA THR A 300 48.44 4.39 24.68
C THR A 300 48.08 5.24 23.43
N PRO A 301 46.81 5.53 23.21
CA PRO A 301 46.40 6.37 22.07
C PRO A 301 46.97 7.78 22.16
N ASP A 302 47.43 8.32 21.06
CA ASP A 302 47.77 9.73 20.92
C ASP A 302 46.50 10.61 21.13
N SER A 303 46.68 11.78 21.72
CA SER A 303 45.56 12.71 21.97
C SER A 303 44.85 13.15 20.70
N SER A 304 45.58 13.25 19.59
CA SER A 304 44.99 13.57 18.28
C SER A 304 44.06 12.46 17.77
N ILE A 305 44.45 11.20 17.92
CA ILE A 305 43.66 10.04 17.59
C ILE A 305 42.39 9.97 18.46
N THR A 306 42.55 10.18 19.77
CA THR A 306 41.43 10.22 20.71
C THR A 306 40.41 11.30 20.32
N LYS A 307 40.87 12.50 19.95
CA LYS A 307 39.99 13.59 19.49
C LYS A 307 39.22 13.23 18.21
N ILE A 308 39.90 12.66 17.23
CA ILE A 308 39.27 12.22 15.95
C ILE A 308 38.26 11.12 16.22
N THR A 309 38.61 10.12 17.04
CA THR A 309 37.69 9.02 17.39
C THR A 309 36.41 9.54 18.04
N ASN A 310 36.53 10.40 19.05
CA ASN A 310 35.37 10.98 19.74
C ASN A 310 34.49 11.80 18.80
N LYS A 311 35.10 12.60 17.91
CA LYS A 311 34.37 13.35 16.89
C LYS A 311 33.63 12.40 15.93
N THR A 312 34.28 11.33 15.49
CA THR A 312 33.69 10.34 14.57
C THR A 312 32.54 9.60 15.25
N ILE A 313 32.68 9.18 16.50
CA ILE A 313 31.61 8.54 17.28
C ILE A 313 30.38 9.45 17.34
N ALA A 314 30.57 10.73 17.66
CA ALA A 314 29.45 11.68 17.75
C ALA A 314 28.79 11.92 16.38
N SER A 315 29.59 12.07 15.30
CA SER A 315 29.06 12.27 13.94
C SER A 315 28.28 11.04 13.47
N VAL A 316 28.89 9.86 13.55
CA VAL A 316 28.26 8.61 13.11
C VAL A 316 26.98 8.32 13.91
N GLY A 317 26.99 8.56 15.24
CA GLY A 317 25.79 8.40 16.06
C GLY A 317 24.65 9.32 15.62
N LYS A 318 24.96 10.58 15.30
CA LYS A 318 23.98 11.52 14.75
C LYS A 318 23.46 11.07 13.39
N ASP A 319 24.35 10.71 12.48
CA ASP A 319 24.00 10.33 11.10
C ASP A 319 23.14 9.06 11.07
N LEU A 320 23.44 8.06 11.93
CA LEU A 320 22.63 6.85 12.09
C LEU A 320 21.22 7.16 12.61
N ASN A 321 21.09 8.07 13.59
CA ASN A 321 19.79 8.48 14.12
C ASN A 321 18.93 9.21 13.06
N GLU A 322 19.58 9.89 12.13
CA GLU A 322 18.93 10.63 11.04
C GLU A 322 18.80 9.79 9.75
N LEU A 323 19.21 8.51 9.77
CA LEU A 323 19.27 7.62 8.61
C LEU A 323 20.11 8.16 7.43
N LYS A 324 21.15 8.89 7.76
CA LYS A 324 22.17 9.39 6.82
C LYS A 324 23.36 8.42 6.84
N PHE A 325 23.33 7.49 5.91
CA PHE A 325 24.36 6.45 5.79
C PHE A 325 25.53 6.86 4.90
#